data_a002ae6f208dae679da0b9e5e3c795b2
#
_entry.id   a002ae6f208dae679da0b9e5e3c795b2
#
_cell.length_a   1.000
_cell.length_b   1.000
_cell.length_c   1.000
_cell.angle_alpha   90.00
_cell.angle_beta   90.00
_cell.angle_gamma   90.00
#
_symmetry.space_group_name_H-M   'P 1'
#
loop_
_entity.id
_entity.type
_entity.pdbx_description
1 polymer ?
#
loop_
_entity_poly.entity_id
_entity_poly.type
_entity_poly.pdbx_seq_one_letter_code
_entity_poly.pdbx_strand_id
1 'polypeptide(L)'
;MATDIDTTRERILAATAAVLGRQGMTKLSLSEVAAQAGVSRPTLYRWFASKQELLEAFVVWERSFYERGVAKAVAGLPPGQRLDAALRVIVEYQRSYPGFRMVDIEPEQVIARMSQALPAMRAGLQRLIPGPQAAEIAATIVRVAVSHYLVRSDDENEFLEQLQYAARIRT
;
A
#
# COMPACT_ATOMS: atom_id res chain seq x y z
N MET A 1 -16.48 15.13 -19.11
CA MET A 1 -16.93 15.43 -17.73
C MET A 1 -16.63 14.34 -16.71
N ALA A 2 -16.66 13.03 -17.04
CA ALA A 2 -16.31 11.96 -16.10
C ALA A 2 -14.82 11.95 -15.70
N THR A 3 -13.90 12.32 -16.58
CA THR A 3 -12.44 12.29 -16.37
C THR A 3 -11.95 13.30 -15.30
N ASP A 4 -12.65 14.43 -15.14
CA ASP A 4 -12.23 15.50 -14.19
C ASP A 4 -12.72 15.22 -12.76
N ILE A 5 -13.80 14.48 -12.64
CA ILE A 5 -14.40 14.08 -11.37
C ILE A 5 -13.54 12.99 -10.70
N ASP A 6 -13.13 11.97 -11.45
CA ASP A 6 -12.24 10.92 -10.95
C ASP A 6 -10.88 11.48 -10.51
N THR A 7 -10.32 12.44 -11.26
CA THR A 7 -9.04 13.08 -10.91
C THR A 7 -9.11 13.88 -9.62
N THR A 8 -10.20 14.58 -9.30
CA THR A 8 -10.34 15.34 -8.04
C THR A 8 -10.43 14.41 -6.83
N ARG A 9 -11.22 13.34 -6.91
CA ARG A 9 -11.31 12.34 -5.84
C ARG A 9 -9.97 11.66 -5.60
N GLU A 10 -9.28 11.25 -6.65
CA GLU A 10 -7.95 10.64 -6.56
C GLU A 10 -6.90 11.60 -5.97
N ARG A 11 -6.93 12.88 -6.35
CA ARG A 11 -6.06 13.91 -5.76
C ARG A 11 -6.29 14.07 -4.27
N ILE A 12 -7.54 14.06 -3.79
CA ILE A 12 -7.88 14.13 -2.36
C ILE A 12 -7.33 12.89 -1.64
N LEU A 13 -7.51 11.70 -2.20
CA LEU A 13 -7.03 10.45 -1.60
C LEU A 13 -5.50 10.37 -1.59
N ALA A 14 -4.82 10.79 -2.65
CA ALA A 14 -3.36 10.88 -2.68
C ALA A 14 -2.83 11.92 -1.67
N ALA A 15 -3.50 13.06 -1.53
CA ALA A 15 -3.18 14.07 -0.53
C ALA A 15 -3.36 13.53 0.90
N THR A 16 -4.36 12.65 1.12
CA THR A 16 -4.58 11.99 2.40
C THR A 16 -3.36 11.16 2.81
N ALA A 17 -2.74 10.41 1.88
CA ALA A 17 -1.50 9.66 2.16
C ALA A 17 -0.38 10.57 2.65
N ALA A 18 -0.18 11.73 1.99
CA ALA A 18 0.85 12.69 2.35
C ALA A 18 0.61 13.31 3.74
N VAL A 19 -0.65 13.63 4.07
CA VAL A 19 -1.03 14.17 5.39
C VAL A 19 -0.85 13.11 6.48
N LEU A 20 -1.29 11.87 6.25
CA LEU A 20 -1.11 10.75 7.17
C LEU A 20 0.38 10.51 7.49
N GLY A 21 1.25 10.54 6.48
CA GLY A 21 2.69 10.34 6.67
C GLY A 21 3.39 11.46 7.45
N ARG A 22 2.77 12.66 7.57
CA ARG A 22 3.34 13.77 8.34
C ARG A 22 2.85 13.85 9.77
N GLN A 23 1.62 13.45 10.06
CA GLN A 23 1.03 13.72 11.37
C GLN A 23 0.15 12.60 11.93
N GLY A 24 0.01 11.50 11.22
CA GLY A 24 -0.79 10.35 11.63
C GLY A 24 -2.29 10.54 11.43
N MET A 25 -3.05 9.52 11.80
CA MET A 25 -4.52 9.50 11.67
C MET A 25 -5.21 10.40 12.70
N THR A 26 -4.70 10.44 13.93
CA THR A 26 -5.34 11.20 15.03
C THR A 26 -5.39 12.67 14.72
N LYS A 27 -4.30 13.26 14.25
CA LYS A 27 -4.17 14.69 13.96
C LYS A 27 -4.68 15.09 12.57
N LEU A 28 -4.94 14.15 11.66
CA LEU A 28 -5.44 14.46 10.31
C LEU A 28 -6.73 15.29 10.38
N SER A 29 -6.73 16.41 9.66
CA SER A 29 -7.91 17.26 9.46
C SER A 29 -8.31 17.36 7.98
N LEU A 30 -9.61 17.42 7.72
CA LEU A 30 -10.13 17.59 6.35
C LEU A 30 -9.63 18.90 5.70
N SER A 31 -9.38 19.93 6.52
CA SER A 31 -8.85 21.21 6.02
C SER A 31 -7.45 21.09 5.47
N GLU A 32 -6.58 20.33 6.14
CA GLU A 32 -5.21 20.09 5.68
C GLU A 32 -5.17 19.20 4.45
N VAL A 33 -6.05 18.19 4.40
CA VAL A 33 -6.19 17.36 3.20
C VAL A 33 -6.67 18.20 2.02
N ALA A 34 -7.63 19.11 2.21
CA ALA A 34 -8.10 20.03 1.16
C ALA A 34 -6.95 20.92 0.65
N ALA A 35 -6.18 21.52 1.57
CA ALA A 35 -5.01 22.34 1.23
C ALA A 35 -3.96 21.53 0.48
N GLN A 36 -3.61 20.34 0.95
CA GLN A 36 -2.65 19.44 0.31
C GLN A 36 -3.11 18.99 -1.09
N ALA A 37 -4.41 18.76 -1.27
CA ALA A 37 -5.00 18.36 -2.55
C ALA A 37 -5.17 19.53 -3.53
N GLY A 38 -4.98 20.79 -3.08
CA GLY A 38 -5.24 21.98 -3.89
C GLY A 38 -6.72 22.12 -4.25
N VAL A 39 -7.62 21.80 -3.31
CA VAL A 39 -9.07 21.95 -3.47
C VAL A 39 -9.66 22.82 -2.36
N SER A 40 -10.81 23.43 -2.63
CA SER A 40 -11.53 24.17 -1.58
C SER A 40 -12.14 23.21 -0.55
N ARG A 41 -12.32 23.68 0.71
CA ARG A 41 -13.04 22.91 1.74
C ARG A 41 -14.44 22.45 1.28
N PRO A 42 -15.30 23.32 0.70
CA PRO A 42 -16.58 22.88 0.18
C PRO A 42 -16.46 21.78 -0.88
N THR A 43 -15.42 21.83 -1.73
CA THR A 43 -15.17 20.77 -2.71
C THR A 43 -14.84 19.45 -2.01
N LEU A 44 -14.00 19.46 -0.97
CA LEU A 44 -13.67 18.24 -0.23
C LEU A 44 -14.91 17.69 0.48
N TYR A 45 -15.68 18.55 1.19
CA TYR A 45 -16.91 18.14 1.89
C TYR A 45 -17.98 17.55 0.97
N ARG A 46 -18.01 17.94 -0.30
CA ARG A 46 -18.90 17.33 -1.29
C ARG A 46 -18.50 15.88 -1.62
N TRP A 47 -17.22 15.52 -1.46
CA TRP A 47 -16.71 14.17 -1.69
C TRP A 47 -16.74 13.29 -0.43
N PHE A 48 -16.44 13.88 0.71
CA PHE A 48 -16.29 13.19 1.99
C PHE A 48 -16.89 14.06 3.10
N ALA A 49 -18.06 13.64 3.61
CA ALA A 49 -18.79 14.41 4.62
C ALA A 49 -18.08 14.38 5.99
N SER A 50 -17.21 13.41 6.23
CA SER A 50 -16.49 13.24 7.50
C SER A 50 -15.08 12.72 7.29
N LYS A 51 -14.23 12.90 8.33
CA LYS A 51 -12.90 12.28 8.40
C LYS A 51 -12.99 10.76 8.31
N GLN A 52 -13.98 10.15 8.95
CA GLN A 52 -14.16 8.71 8.92
C GLN A 52 -14.42 8.22 7.48
N GLU A 53 -15.34 8.86 6.77
CA GLU A 53 -15.65 8.52 5.38
C GLU A 53 -14.42 8.67 4.46
N LEU A 54 -13.66 9.74 4.67
CA LEU A 54 -12.38 9.92 3.93
C LEU A 54 -11.40 8.78 4.19
N LEU A 55 -11.22 8.39 5.46
CA LEU A 55 -10.27 7.32 5.83
C LEU A 55 -10.73 5.95 5.33
N GLU A 56 -12.02 5.65 5.37
CA GLU A 56 -12.58 4.42 4.80
C GLU A 56 -12.36 4.35 3.29
N ALA A 57 -12.68 5.44 2.58
CA ALA A 57 -12.44 5.54 1.15
C ALA A 57 -10.94 5.48 0.80
N PHE A 58 -10.09 6.04 1.65
CA PHE A 58 -8.64 6.00 1.49
C PHE A 58 -8.10 4.56 1.56
N VAL A 59 -8.53 3.76 2.52
CA VAL A 59 -8.12 2.34 2.63
C VAL A 59 -8.46 1.55 1.37
N VAL A 60 -9.67 1.74 0.84
CA VAL A 60 -10.11 1.08 -0.39
C VAL A 60 -9.29 1.54 -1.60
N TRP A 61 -9.03 2.85 -1.69
CA TRP A 61 -8.24 3.44 -2.77
C TRP A 61 -6.78 2.97 -2.73
N GLU A 62 -6.15 2.99 -1.56
CA GLU A 62 -4.77 2.55 -1.35
C GLU A 62 -4.58 1.09 -1.79
N ARG A 63 -5.48 0.22 -1.32
CA ARG A 63 -5.48 -1.18 -1.74
C ARG A 63 -5.63 -1.33 -3.25
N SER A 64 -6.60 -0.63 -3.85
CA SER A 64 -6.84 -0.67 -5.29
C SER A 64 -5.66 -0.11 -6.09
N PHE A 65 -4.98 0.92 -5.56
CA PHE A 65 -3.78 1.49 -6.19
C PHE A 65 -2.65 0.44 -6.25
N TYR A 66 -2.40 -0.24 -5.13
CA TYR A 66 -1.41 -1.32 -5.06
C TYR A 66 -1.78 -2.49 -6.01
N GLU A 67 -3.03 -2.97 -5.94
CA GLU A 67 -3.51 -4.08 -6.78
C GLU A 67 -3.39 -3.75 -8.29
N ARG A 68 -3.72 -2.53 -8.70
CA ARG A 68 -3.52 -2.07 -10.10
C ARG A 68 -2.05 -2.02 -10.47
N GLY A 69 -1.18 -1.57 -9.57
CA GLY A 69 0.28 -1.56 -9.78
C GLY A 69 0.80 -2.96 -10.07
N VAL A 70 0.42 -3.93 -9.25
CA VAL A 70 0.78 -5.35 -9.46
C VAL A 70 0.19 -5.88 -10.77
N ALA A 71 -1.09 -5.67 -11.02
CA ALA A 71 -1.74 -6.14 -12.24
C ALA A 71 -1.06 -5.58 -13.51
N LYS A 72 -0.69 -4.31 -13.51
CA LYS A 72 0.07 -3.67 -14.60
C LYS A 72 1.45 -4.30 -14.77
N ALA A 73 2.15 -4.54 -13.68
CA ALA A 73 3.52 -5.10 -13.72
C ALA A 73 3.55 -6.55 -14.23
N VAL A 74 2.52 -7.35 -13.96
CA VAL A 74 2.46 -8.75 -14.39
C VAL A 74 1.78 -8.95 -15.75
N ALA A 75 1.18 -7.91 -16.32
CA ALA A 75 0.47 -7.98 -17.59
C ALA A 75 1.40 -8.41 -18.73
N GLY A 76 0.99 -9.41 -19.49
CA GLY A 76 1.76 -9.92 -20.63
C GLY A 76 2.99 -10.77 -20.26
N LEU A 77 3.35 -10.87 -18.99
CA LEU A 77 4.50 -11.67 -18.56
C LEU A 77 4.16 -13.17 -18.49
N PRO A 78 5.13 -14.04 -18.85
CA PRO A 78 5.02 -15.46 -18.62
C PRO A 78 4.84 -15.77 -17.12
N PRO A 79 4.17 -16.88 -16.73
CA PRO A 79 3.91 -17.20 -15.33
C PRO A 79 5.16 -17.17 -14.43
N GLY A 80 6.29 -17.65 -14.90
CA GLY A 80 7.55 -17.69 -14.12
C GLY A 80 8.18 -16.33 -13.81
N GLN A 81 7.75 -15.26 -14.49
CA GLN A 81 8.28 -13.90 -14.26
C GLN A 81 7.33 -13.02 -13.43
N ARG A 82 6.06 -13.44 -13.26
CA ARG A 82 5.03 -12.62 -12.61
C ARG A 82 5.32 -12.34 -11.15
N LEU A 83 5.81 -13.36 -10.43
CA LEU A 83 6.13 -13.18 -9.01
C LEU A 83 7.25 -12.15 -8.83
N ASP A 84 8.35 -12.25 -9.57
CA ASP A 84 9.46 -11.27 -9.48
C ASP A 84 8.98 -9.85 -9.79
N ALA A 85 8.18 -9.67 -10.84
CA ALA A 85 7.59 -8.37 -11.15
C ALA A 85 6.71 -7.82 -10.01
N ALA A 86 5.92 -8.67 -9.36
CA ALA A 86 5.12 -8.27 -8.20
C ALA A 86 5.99 -7.89 -6.99
N LEU A 87 7.09 -8.61 -6.73
CA LEU A 87 8.03 -8.29 -5.65
C LEU A 87 8.67 -6.91 -5.85
N ARG A 88 9.04 -6.57 -7.09
CA ARG A 88 9.55 -5.22 -7.42
C ARG A 88 8.52 -4.12 -7.15
N VAL A 89 7.24 -4.38 -7.42
CA VAL A 89 6.16 -3.43 -7.07
C VAL A 89 6.05 -3.24 -5.55
N ILE A 90 6.21 -4.30 -4.76
CA ILE A 90 6.20 -4.20 -3.28
C ILE A 90 7.33 -3.29 -2.81
N VAL A 91 8.54 -3.51 -3.31
CA VAL A 91 9.72 -2.70 -2.93
C VAL A 91 9.54 -1.24 -3.33
N GLU A 92 9.14 -0.98 -4.58
CA GLU A 92 8.92 0.38 -5.07
C GLU A 92 7.81 1.10 -4.32
N TYR A 93 6.72 0.39 -4.04
CA TYR A 93 5.62 0.93 -3.24
C TYR A 93 6.10 1.35 -1.85
N GLN A 94 6.85 0.51 -1.15
CA GLN A 94 7.34 0.85 0.19
C GLN A 94 8.35 2.00 0.17
N ARG A 95 9.18 2.12 -0.87
CA ARG A 95 10.14 3.22 -1.00
C ARG A 95 9.49 4.56 -1.32
N SER A 96 8.45 4.55 -2.15
CA SER A 96 7.81 5.77 -2.66
C SER A 96 6.59 6.23 -1.86
N TYR A 97 6.04 5.39 -0.98
CA TYR A 97 4.78 5.66 -0.31
C TYR A 97 4.91 6.68 0.84
N PRO A 98 4.26 7.85 0.74
CA PRO A 98 4.39 8.90 1.76
C PRO A 98 3.88 8.49 3.15
N GLY A 99 2.88 7.60 3.20
CA GLY A 99 2.29 7.09 4.44
C GLY A 99 3.20 6.18 5.25
N PHE A 100 4.37 5.80 4.71
CA PHE A 100 5.34 4.93 5.38
C PHE A 100 5.79 5.49 6.74
N ARG A 101 5.91 6.83 6.86
CA ARG A 101 6.31 7.49 8.10
C ARG A 101 5.27 7.40 9.22
N MET A 102 4.05 6.95 8.92
CA MET A 102 3.01 6.81 9.94
C MET A 102 3.40 5.79 11.02
N VAL A 103 4.29 4.83 10.71
CA VAL A 103 4.84 3.88 11.67
C VAL A 103 5.61 4.57 12.82
N ASP A 104 6.28 5.68 12.53
CA ASP A 104 7.05 6.45 13.51
C ASP A 104 6.13 7.33 14.40
N ILE A 105 4.90 7.59 13.96
CA ILE A 105 3.95 8.52 14.62
C ILE A 105 2.89 7.76 15.43
N GLU A 106 2.32 6.72 14.83
CA GLU A 106 1.20 5.93 15.38
C GLU A 106 1.42 4.43 15.15
N PRO A 107 2.47 3.82 15.72
CA PRO A 107 2.85 2.42 15.46
C PRO A 107 1.71 1.43 15.76
N GLU A 108 0.96 1.62 16.85
CA GLU A 108 -0.14 0.74 17.22
C GLU A 108 -1.23 0.69 16.14
N GLN A 109 -1.59 1.85 15.59
CA GLN A 109 -2.58 1.95 14.52
C GLN A 109 -2.11 1.26 13.24
N VAL A 110 -0.82 1.42 12.91
CA VAL A 110 -0.20 0.77 11.74
C VAL A 110 -0.19 -0.74 11.92
N ILE A 111 0.24 -1.25 13.09
CA ILE A 111 0.27 -2.68 13.39
C ILE A 111 -1.14 -3.28 13.29
N ALA A 112 -2.15 -2.63 13.86
CA ALA A 112 -3.54 -3.09 13.81
C ALA A 112 -4.04 -3.18 12.35
N ARG A 113 -3.76 -2.17 11.53
CA ARG A 113 -4.13 -2.16 10.09
C ARG A 113 -3.39 -3.22 9.30
N MET A 114 -2.09 -3.39 9.53
CA MET A 114 -1.30 -4.45 8.89
C MET A 114 -1.84 -5.83 9.23
N SER A 115 -2.18 -6.07 10.49
CA SER A 115 -2.78 -7.34 10.93
C SER A 115 -4.07 -7.67 10.18
N GLN A 116 -4.92 -6.67 9.94
CA GLN A 116 -6.16 -6.82 9.15
C GLN A 116 -5.89 -7.05 7.66
N ALA A 117 -4.83 -6.47 7.10
CA ALA A 117 -4.48 -6.58 5.70
C ALA A 117 -3.77 -7.90 5.32
N LEU A 118 -3.12 -8.56 6.27
CA LEU A 118 -2.32 -9.77 6.05
C LEU A 118 -3.03 -10.86 5.23
N PRO A 119 -4.30 -11.24 5.49
CA PRO A 119 -4.98 -12.28 4.71
C PRO A 119 -5.11 -11.92 3.23
N ALA A 120 -5.46 -10.67 2.93
CA ALA A 120 -5.59 -10.19 1.56
C ALA A 120 -4.25 -10.12 0.83
N MET A 121 -3.19 -9.67 1.51
CA MET A 121 -1.83 -9.65 0.96
C MET A 121 -1.35 -11.05 0.59
N ARG A 122 -1.53 -12.04 1.50
CA ARG A 122 -1.18 -13.44 1.25
C ARG A 122 -1.95 -13.99 0.05
N ALA A 123 -3.26 -13.81 0.02
CA ALA A 123 -4.10 -14.31 -1.08
C ALA A 123 -3.70 -13.68 -2.42
N GLY A 124 -3.30 -12.41 -2.44
CA GLY A 124 -2.79 -11.72 -3.63
C GLY A 124 -1.55 -12.38 -4.20
N LEU A 125 -0.53 -12.60 -3.37
CA LEU A 125 0.72 -13.22 -3.78
C LEU A 125 0.55 -14.72 -4.12
N GLN A 126 -0.25 -15.45 -3.34
CA GLN A 126 -0.49 -16.87 -3.57
C GLN A 126 -0.98 -17.17 -4.98
N ARG A 127 -1.78 -16.29 -5.57
CA ARG A 127 -2.26 -16.44 -6.96
C ARG A 127 -1.17 -16.35 -8.02
N LEU A 128 0.00 -15.80 -7.67
CA LEU A 128 1.16 -15.65 -8.56
C LEU A 128 2.19 -16.76 -8.39
N ILE A 129 2.03 -17.61 -7.38
CA ILE A 129 2.99 -18.65 -7.01
C ILE A 129 2.43 -20.01 -7.45
N PRO A 130 3.11 -20.73 -8.36
CA PRO A 130 2.70 -22.07 -8.73
C PRO A 130 3.07 -23.12 -7.68
N GLY A 131 2.31 -24.20 -7.63
CA GLY A 131 2.62 -25.39 -6.84
C GLY A 131 1.98 -25.40 -5.44
N PRO A 132 2.14 -26.53 -4.71
CA PRO A 132 1.42 -26.80 -3.47
C PRO A 132 1.89 -25.92 -2.29
N GLN A 133 3.11 -25.39 -2.34
CA GLN A 133 3.70 -24.55 -1.28
C GLN A 133 3.38 -23.05 -1.44
N ALA A 134 2.49 -22.68 -2.37
CA ALA A 134 2.17 -21.30 -2.66
C ALA A 134 1.71 -20.49 -1.43
N ALA A 135 0.97 -21.12 -0.52
CA ALA A 135 0.47 -20.48 0.69
C ALA A 135 1.60 -20.12 1.67
N GLU A 136 2.53 -21.05 1.90
CA GLU A 136 3.67 -20.88 2.80
C GLU A 136 4.66 -19.85 2.25
N ILE A 137 4.97 -19.92 0.95
CA ILE A 137 5.83 -18.96 0.27
C ILE A 137 5.22 -17.55 0.35
N ALA A 138 3.94 -17.41 0.03
CA ALA A 138 3.25 -16.14 0.12
C ALA A 138 3.24 -15.58 1.55
N ALA A 139 3.03 -16.45 2.56
CA ALA A 139 3.08 -16.06 3.96
C ALA A 139 4.47 -15.56 4.38
N THR A 140 5.53 -16.22 3.91
CA THR A 140 6.93 -15.84 4.20
C THR A 140 7.26 -14.49 3.55
N ILE A 141 6.94 -14.31 2.26
CA ILE A 141 7.14 -13.03 1.55
C ILE A 141 6.43 -11.88 2.27
N VAL A 142 5.16 -12.08 2.65
CA VAL A 142 4.40 -11.04 3.36
C VAL A 142 5.03 -10.71 4.72
N ARG A 143 5.56 -11.70 5.46
CA ARG A 143 6.25 -11.45 6.73
C ARG A 143 7.51 -10.63 6.54
N VAL A 144 8.34 -10.95 5.56
CA VAL A 144 9.53 -10.15 5.22
C VAL A 144 9.14 -8.73 4.83
N ALA A 145 8.16 -8.57 3.95
CA ALA A 145 7.69 -7.26 3.52
C ALA A 145 7.13 -6.41 4.67
N VAL A 146 6.37 -7.02 5.60
CA VAL A 146 5.85 -6.33 6.79
C VAL A 146 6.96 -5.99 7.76
N SER A 147 7.97 -6.85 7.92
CA SER A 147 9.15 -6.55 8.75
C SER A 147 9.86 -5.28 8.25
N HIS A 148 10.17 -5.20 6.96
CA HIS A 148 10.76 -4.00 6.34
C HIS A 148 9.87 -2.76 6.44
N TYR A 149 8.56 -2.94 6.43
CA TYR A 149 7.62 -1.83 6.62
C TYR A 149 7.66 -1.27 8.05
N LEU A 150 7.73 -2.15 9.05
CA LEU A 150 7.63 -1.76 10.47
C LEU A 150 8.97 -1.37 11.09
N VAL A 151 10.06 -1.94 10.60
CA VAL A 151 11.41 -1.76 11.17
C VAL A 151 12.35 -1.35 10.06
N ARG A 152 12.86 -0.11 10.16
CA ARG A 152 13.90 0.35 9.24
C ARG A 152 15.24 -0.22 9.69
N SER A 153 15.98 -0.72 8.74
CA SER A 153 17.31 -1.30 8.96
C SER A 153 18.28 -0.81 7.89
N ASP A 154 19.54 -1.15 8.04
CA ASP A 154 20.63 -0.84 7.13
C ASP A 154 20.62 -1.69 5.85
N ASP A 155 19.76 -2.70 5.78
CA ASP A 155 19.61 -3.62 4.66
C ASP A 155 18.52 -3.24 3.66
N GLU A 156 18.09 -1.97 3.63
CA GLU A 156 17.05 -1.48 2.69
C GLU A 156 17.37 -1.81 1.22
N ASN A 157 18.65 -1.85 0.85
CA ASN A 157 19.09 -2.18 -0.50
C ASN A 157 18.94 -3.69 -0.81
N GLU A 158 18.92 -4.54 0.21
CA GLU A 158 18.80 -5.99 0.09
C GLU A 158 17.33 -6.45 0.11
N PHE A 159 16.38 -5.55 0.37
CA PHE A 159 14.96 -5.88 0.53
C PHE A 159 14.40 -6.71 -0.63
N LEU A 160 14.69 -6.32 -1.87
CA LEU A 160 14.26 -7.10 -3.03
C LEU A 160 14.89 -8.49 -3.05
N GLU A 161 16.18 -8.59 -2.74
CA GLU A 161 16.91 -9.87 -2.71
C GLU A 161 16.36 -10.80 -1.64
N GLN A 162 16.04 -10.27 -0.46
CA GLN A 162 15.42 -11.03 0.63
C GLN A 162 14.02 -11.55 0.23
N LEU A 163 13.19 -10.75 -0.43
CA LEU A 163 11.90 -11.20 -0.96
C LEU A 163 12.07 -12.28 -2.03
N GLN A 164 13.04 -12.11 -2.93
CA GLN A 164 13.35 -13.10 -3.97
C GLN A 164 13.89 -14.41 -3.38
N TYR A 165 14.71 -14.32 -2.33
CA TYR A 165 15.18 -15.49 -1.60
C TYR A 165 14.02 -16.24 -0.93
N ALA A 166 13.14 -15.53 -0.24
CA ALA A 166 11.93 -16.11 0.34
C ALA A 166 11.04 -16.82 -0.70
N ALA A 167 10.99 -16.27 -1.93
CA ALA A 167 10.26 -16.88 -3.05
C ALA A 167 10.89 -18.15 -3.61
N ARG A 168 12.19 -18.39 -3.39
CA ARG A 168 12.96 -19.51 -3.93
C ARG A 168 13.17 -20.65 -2.96
N ILE A 169 12.83 -20.50 -1.68
CA ILE A 169 12.93 -21.57 -0.69
C ILE A 169 12.02 -22.71 -1.14
N ARG A 170 12.63 -23.77 -1.64
CA ARG A 170 12.00 -25.06 -1.89
C ARG A 170 12.44 -26.01 -0.78
N THR A 171 11.53 -26.53 -0.02
CA THR A 171 11.75 -27.68 0.85
C THR A 171 11.75 -28.97 0.04
#